data_da63a2d4b444bc7befdd0f47ae7085b1
#
_entry.id   da63a2d4b444bc7befdd0f47ae7085b1
#
_cell.length_a   1.000
_cell.length_b   1.000
_cell.length_c   1.000
_cell.angle_alpha   90.00
_cell.angle_beta   90.00
_cell.angle_gamma   90.00
#
_symmetry.space_group_name_H-M   'P 1'
#
loop_
_entity.id
_entity.type
_entity.pdbx_description
1 polymer ?
#
loop_
_entity_poly.entity_id
_entity_poly.type
_entity_poly.pdbx_seq_one_letter_code
_entity_poly.pdbx_strand_id
1 'polypeptide(L)'
;MFVHLTRKPNQLKILIAVLLIAASASAETRGNLDFSKIRIKNFGQTSEAYYRGAQPESRDYPALAGIGVKTVIDLTRDGRADEQGLVEHAGMRFYRIPLTTSERPSEAAIAQFLSLVNNPANQPVFVHCQGGRHRTGVMTALYRMTNDGWDANHAYEEMRQYHFEGFPAHPVLKQFVFDYYTKLDQTRQANNRQDEKAVGASK
;
A
#
# COMPACT_ATOMS: atom_id res chain seq x y z
N MET A 1 20.48 -73.41 7.28
CA MET A 1 19.07 -73.02 7.25
C MET A 1 19.01 -71.50 7.05
N PHE A 2 19.03 -71.05 5.78
CA PHE A 2 19.05 -69.64 5.44
C PHE A 2 17.62 -69.16 5.17
N VAL A 3 17.16 -68.17 5.91
CA VAL A 3 15.86 -67.54 5.71
C VAL A 3 16.07 -66.33 4.79
N HIS A 4 15.53 -66.41 3.59
CA HIS A 4 15.46 -65.29 2.65
C HIS A 4 14.35 -64.34 3.05
N LEU A 5 14.67 -63.13 3.47
CA LEU A 5 13.68 -62.04 3.59
C LEU A 5 13.56 -61.31 2.21
N THR A 6 12.49 -61.57 1.52
CA THR A 6 12.10 -60.84 0.32
C THR A 6 11.48 -59.47 0.71
N ARG A 7 12.20 -58.41 0.41
CA ARG A 7 11.76 -57.02 0.57
C ARG A 7 10.84 -56.65 -0.58
N LYS A 8 9.58 -56.35 -0.30
CA LYS A 8 8.58 -55.87 -1.29
C LYS A 8 8.86 -54.40 -1.63
N PRO A 9 9.07 -54.01 -2.91
CA PRO A 9 9.30 -52.63 -3.32
C PRO A 9 8.03 -52.03 -3.88
N ASN A 10 7.06 -51.60 -3.07
CA ASN A 10 5.89 -50.90 -3.63
C ASN A 10 5.20 -49.88 -2.71
N GLN A 11 5.76 -49.55 -1.53
CA GLN A 11 5.12 -48.58 -0.64
C GLN A 11 5.68 -47.10 -0.78
N LEU A 12 6.76 -46.90 -1.51
CA LEU A 12 7.39 -45.57 -1.60
C LEU A 12 6.86 -44.72 -2.77
N LYS A 13 6.13 -45.28 -3.72
CA LYS A 13 5.60 -44.53 -4.88
C LYS A 13 4.23 -43.89 -4.66
N ILE A 14 3.52 -44.23 -3.59
CA ILE A 14 2.18 -43.71 -3.31
C ILE A 14 2.22 -42.41 -2.48
N LEU A 15 3.31 -42.15 -1.73
CA LEU A 15 3.41 -40.94 -0.89
C LEU A 15 3.82 -39.66 -1.69
N ILE A 16 4.38 -39.81 -2.87
CA ILE A 16 4.79 -38.64 -3.67
C ILE A 16 3.66 -38.08 -4.53
N ALA A 17 2.63 -38.87 -4.83
CA ALA A 17 1.49 -38.42 -5.65
C ALA A 17 0.44 -37.58 -4.89
N VAL A 18 0.41 -37.63 -3.57
CA VAL A 18 -0.58 -36.88 -2.75
C VAL A 18 -0.09 -35.47 -2.39
N LEU A 19 1.20 -35.16 -2.47
CA LEU A 19 1.74 -33.84 -2.12
C LEU A 19 1.72 -32.81 -3.26
N LEU A 20 1.36 -33.21 -4.49
CA LEU A 20 1.33 -32.34 -5.68
C LEU A 20 -0.05 -31.77 -6.01
N ILE A 21 -1.10 -32.13 -5.27
CA ILE A 21 -2.48 -31.65 -5.53
C ILE A 21 -2.88 -30.45 -4.66
N ALA A 22 -2.09 -30.07 -3.65
CA ALA A 22 -2.41 -28.97 -2.75
C ALA A 22 -1.90 -27.57 -3.20
N ALA A 23 -1.22 -27.46 -4.34
CA ALA A 23 -0.62 -26.21 -4.81
C ALA A 23 -1.37 -25.51 -5.94
N SER A 24 -2.55 -25.97 -6.36
CA SER A 24 -3.28 -25.41 -7.50
C SER A 24 -4.65 -24.79 -7.20
N ALA A 25 -4.92 -24.44 -5.93
CA ALA A 25 -6.20 -23.86 -5.54
C ALA A 25 -6.11 -22.40 -5.10
N SER A 26 -5.33 -21.55 -5.79
CA SER A 26 -5.32 -20.11 -5.51
C SER A 26 -5.12 -19.24 -6.77
N ALA A 27 -5.46 -19.74 -7.93
CA ALA A 27 -5.75 -18.89 -9.08
C ALA A 27 -7.25 -18.58 -9.06
N GLU A 28 -7.72 -17.95 -7.97
CA GLU A 28 -9.04 -17.32 -8.01
C GLU A 28 -9.06 -16.30 -9.13
N THR A 29 -9.94 -16.51 -10.06
CA THR A 29 -10.34 -15.66 -11.17
C THR A 29 -10.43 -14.22 -10.65
N ARG A 30 -9.37 -13.40 -10.87
CA ARG A 30 -9.47 -11.95 -10.68
C ARG A 30 -10.47 -11.46 -11.73
N GLY A 31 -11.74 -11.42 -11.34
CA GLY A 31 -12.78 -10.79 -12.12
C GLY A 31 -12.31 -9.38 -12.47
N ASN A 32 -12.56 -8.95 -13.70
CA ASN A 32 -12.26 -7.60 -14.14
C ASN A 32 -12.94 -6.62 -13.17
N LEU A 33 -12.16 -5.87 -12.37
CA LEU A 33 -12.68 -4.94 -11.38
C LEU A 33 -13.52 -3.87 -12.09
N ASP A 34 -14.77 -3.73 -11.70
CA ASP A 34 -15.68 -2.75 -12.30
C ASP A 34 -15.51 -1.36 -11.69
N PHE A 35 -14.63 -0.57 -12.29
CA PHE A 35 -14.43 0.83 -11.91
C PHE A 35 -15.52 1.77 -12.43
N SER A 36 -16.46 1.31 -13.24
CA SER A 36 -17.51 2.17 -13.84
C SER A 36 -18.43 2.83 -12.81
N LYS A 37 -18.52 2.25 -11.61
CA LYS A 37 -19.32 2.76 -10.49
C LYS A 37 -18.57 3.76 -9.62
N ILE A 38 -17.27 3.91 -9.76
CA ILE A 38 -16.48 4.86 -8.96
C ILE A 38 -16.70 6.26 -9.50
N ARG A 39 -17.24 7.17 -8.66
CA ARG A 39 -17.50 8.58 -8.99
C ARG A 39 -16.60 9.55 -8.22
N ILE A 40 -15.60 9.01 -7.54
CA ILE A 40 -14.68 9.79 -6.70
C ILE A 40 -13.78 10.64 -7.60
N LYS A 41 -13.73 11.93 -7.35
CA LYS A 41 -12.84 12.85 -8.06
C LYS A 41 -11.39 12.45 -7.80
N ASN A 42 -10.54 12.60 -8.81
CA ASN A 42 -9.11 12.32 -8.71
C ASN A 42 -8.79 10.88 -8.26
N PHE A 43 -9.70 9.95 -8.58
CA PHE A 43 -9.52 8.53 -8.29
C PHE A 43 -8.39 7.95 -9.13
N GLY A 44 -7.60 7.06 -8.53
CA GLY A 44 -6.55 6.31 -9.22
C GLY A 44 -6.17 5.04 -8.48
N GLN A 45 -5.68 4.09 -9.25
CA GLN A 45 -5.08 2.87 -8.76
C GLN A 45 -3.56 3.03 -8.77
N THR A 46 -2.95 3.07 -7.59
CA THR A 46 -1.49 3.15 -7.42
C THR A 46 -0.85 1.76 -7.58
N SER A 47 -1.49 0.75 -7.00
CA SER A 47 -1.14 -0.67 -7.15
C SER A 47 -2.39 -1.52 -6.94
N GLU A 48 -2.30 -2.83 -7.06
CA GLU A 48 -3.42 -3.75 -6.74
C GLU A 48 -3.86 -3.63 -5.26
N ALA A 49 -2.96 -3.21 -4.40
CA ALA A 49 -3.19 -3.08 -2.95
C ALA A 49 -3.53 -1.64 -2.52
N TYR A 50 -3.48 -0.65 -3.43
CA TYR A 50 -3.55 0.75 -3.05
C TYR A 50 -4.32 1.58 -4.07
N TYR A 51 -5.41 2.18 -3.65
CA TYR A 51 -6.21 3.17 -4.38
C TYR A 51 -6.11 4.53 -3.71
N ARG A 52 -6.29 5.59 -4.49
CA ARG A 52 -6.26 6.97 -4.00
C ARG A 52 -7.38 7.80 -4.58
N GLY A 53 -7.72 8.92 -3.95
CA GLY A 53 -8.73 9.83 -4.48
C GLY A 53 -9.04 11.02 -3.60
N ALA A 54 -10.10 11.75 -3.98
CA ALA A 54 -10.73 12.77 -3.16
C ALA A 54 -11.66 12.13 -2.11
N GLN A 55 -12.20 12.98 -1.22
CA GLN A 55 -13.23 12.59 -0.25
C GLN A 55 -14.40 11.92 -0.97
N PRO A 56 -14.76 10.66 -0.62
CA PRO A 56 -15.93 10.00 -1.18
C PRO A 56 -17.24 10.64 -0.72
N GLU A 57 -18.25 10.57 -1.55
CA GLU A 57 -19.62 10.79 -1.14
C GLU A 57 -20.20 9.49 -0.56
N SER A 58 -21.32 9.57 0.17
CA SER A 58 -21.93 8.40 0.84
C SER A 58 -22.22 7.24 -0.11
N ARG A 59 -22.55 7.53 -1.37
CA ARG A 59 -22.82 6.55 -2.43
C ARG A 59 -21.56 5.82 -2.95
N ASP A 60 -20.36 6.37 -2.69
CA ASP A 60 -19.13 5.82 -3.22
C ASP A 60 -18.57 4.68 -2.36
N TYR A 61 -18.90 4.63 -1.05
CA TYR A 61 -18.35 3.57 -0.17
C TYR A 61 -18.76 2.16 -0.57
N PRO A 62 -20.04 1.88 -0.95
CA PRO A 62 -20.40 0.58 -1.50
C PRO A 62 -19.66 0.24 -2.80
N ALA A 63 -19.34 1.23 -3.64
CA ALA A 63 -18.59 1.00 -4.85
C ALA A 63 -17.11 0.67 -4.55
N LEU A 64 -16.48 1.34 -3.55
CA LEU A 64 -15.14 0.99 -3.07
C LEU A 64 -15.09 -0.43 -2.50
N ALA A 65 -16.07 -0.81 -1.68
CA ALA A 65 -16.18 -2.19 -1.18
C ALA A 65 -16.35 -3.19 -2.33
N GLY A 66 -17.14 -2.83 -3.36
CA GLY A 66 -17.38 -3.66 -4.55
C GLY A 66 -16.14 -3.94 -5.39
N ILE A 67 -15.13 -3.06 -5.37
CA ILE A 67 -13.80 -3.30 -5.99
C ILE A 67 -12.80 -3.94 -5.01
N GLY A 68 -13.26 -4.39 -3.83
CA GLY A 68 -12.47 -5.14 -2.88
C GLY A 68 -11.69 -4.31 -1.85
N VAL A 69 -11.90 -2.98 -1.78
CA VAL A 69 -11.27 -2.14 -0.74
C VAL A 69 -11.68 -2.66 0.64
N LYS A 70 -10.69 -2.88 1.51
CA LYS A 70 -10.90 -3.33 2.89
C LYS A 70 -10.74 -2.22 3.92
N THR A 71 -10.00 -1.17 3.56
CA THR A 71 -9.65 -0.11 4.52
C THR A 71 -9.66 1.24 3.83
N VAL A 72 -10.31 2.22 4.45
CA VAL A 72 -10.28 3.64 4.06
C VAL A 72 -9.38 4.40 5.04
N ILE A 73 -8.46 5.20 4.51
CA ILE A 73 -7.56 6.05 5.28
C ILE A 73 -7.81 7.50 4.90
N ASP A 74 -8.43 8.24 5.80
CA ASP A 74 -8.67 9.68 5.67
C ASP A 74 -7.47 10.47 6.21
N LEU A 75 -6.89 11.32 5.37
CA LEU A 75 -5.75 12.19 5.70
C LEU A 75 -6.18 13.61 6.12
N THR A 76 -7.46 13.83 6.39
CA THR A 76 -7.94 15.15 6.79
C THR A 76 -7.95 15.32 8.30
N ARG A 77 -7.53 16.50 8.79
CA ARG A 77 -7.64 16.85 10.21
C ARG A 77 -9.10 17.15 10.60
N ASP A 78 -9.81 17.75 9.67
CA ASP A 78 -11.18 18.27 9.78
C ASP A 78 -12.16 17.51 8.86
N GLY A 79 -11.94 16.20 8.71
CA GLY A 79 -12.76 15.34 7.87
C GLY A 79 -14.19 15.17 8.39
N ARG A 80 -15.04 14.61 7.53
CA ARG A 80 -16.46 14.38 7.84
C ARG A 80 -16.61 13.55 9.13
N ALA A 81 -17.52 13.98 9.99
CA ALA A 81 -17.79 13.30 11.26
C ALA A 81 -18.53 11.95 11.07
N ASP A 82 -19.34 11.84 10.04
CA ASP A 82 -20.14 10.64 9.71
C ASP A 82 -19.37 9.59 8.89
N GLU A 83 -18.17 9.90 8.42
CA GLU A 83 -17.44 9.06 7.47
C GLU A 83 -17.12 7.67 8.03
N GLN A 84 -16.67 7.59 9.26
CA GLN A 84 -16.39 6.30 9.89
C GLN A 84 -17.59 5.38 9.84
N GLY A 85 -18.76 5.88 10.20
CA GLY A 85 -19.99 5.08 10.17
C GLY A 85 -20.37 4.62 8.77
N LEU A 86 -20.17 5.46 7.74
CA LEU A 86 -20.43 5.11 6.34
C LEU A 86 -19.48 4.03 5.83
N VAL A 87 -18.19 4.11 6.19
CA VAL A 87 -17.17 3.12 5.81
C VAL A 87 -17.45 1.78 6.49
N GLU A 88 -17.71 1.79 7.78
CA GLU A 88 -18.02 0.57 8.56
C GLU A 88 -19.32 -0.08 8.10
N HIS A 89 -20.34 0.71 7.77
CA HIS A 89 -21.59 0.19 7.20
C HIS A 89 -21.39 -0.50 5.84
N ALA A 90 -20.39 -0.05 5.06
CA ALA A 90 -20.02 -0.70 3.81
C ALA A 90 -19.08 -1.92 4.01
N GLY A 91 -18.82 -2.33 5.26
CA GLY A 91 -18.00 -3.50 5.60
C GLY A 91 -16.49 -3.26 5.56
N MET A 92 -16.04 -2.02 5.52
CA MET A 92 -14.63 -1.65 5.50
C MET A 92 -14.16 -1.12 6.85
N ARG A 93 -12.83 -1.07 7.07
CA ARG A 93 -12.21 -0.43 8.23
C ARG A 93 -11.94 1.03 7.92
N PHE A 94 -11.98 1.87 8.96
CA PHE A 94 -11.68 3.29 8.86
C PHE A 94 -10.52 3.70 9.76
N TYR A 95 -9.61 4.51 9.21
CA TYR A 95 -8.55 5.17 9.98
C TYR A 95 -8.46 6.63 9.55
N ARG A 96 -8.23 7.52 10.52
CA ARG A 96 -7.93 8.93 10.25
C ARG A 96 -6.54 9.29 10.73
N ILE A 97 -5.74 9.87 9.82
CA ILE A 97 -4.42 10.43 10.10
C ILE A 97 -4.52 11.93 9.83
N PRO A 98 -4.67 12.77 10.87
CA PRO A 98 -4.99 14.19 10.72
C PRO A 98 -3.79 15.00 10.20
N LEU A 99 -3.76 15.27 8.90
CA LEU A 99 -2.75 16.09 8.23
C LEU A 99 -3.33 17.45 7.81
N THR A 100 -2.43 18.43 7.64
CA THR A 100 -2.73 19.74 7.05
C THR A 100 -2.01 19.89 5.70
N THR A 101 -2.29 20.98 4.98
CA THR A 101 -1.57 21.32 3.74
C THR A 101 -0.48 22.36 3.97
N SER A 102 -0.37 22.92 5.17
CA SER A 102 0.60 23.96 5.56
C SER A 102 1.81 23.42 6.32
N GLU A 103 1.73 22.18 6.83
CA GLU A 103 2.75 21.58 7.68
C GLU A 103 3.25 20.26 7.08
N ARG A 104 4.49 19.90 7.42
CA ARG A 104 5.04 18.57 7.11
C ARG A 104 4.33 17.51 7.93
N PRO A 105 4.03 16.32 7.36
CA PRO A 105 3.62 15.18 8.17
C PRO A 105 4.65 14.87 9.26
N SER A 106 4.18 14.59 10.47
CA SER A 106 5.06 14.16 11.56
C SER A 106 5.60 12.74 11.30
N GLU A 107 6.74 12.41 11.90
CA GLU A 107 7.30 11.05 11.80
C GLU A 107 6.31 9.98 12.32
N ALA A 108 5.56 10.29 13.36
CA ALA A 108 4.52 9.40 13.88
C ALA A 108 3.39 9.17 12.87
N ALA A 109 2.92 10.21 12.18
CA ALA A 109 1.90 10.11 11.14
C ALA A 109 2.41 9.29 9.94
N ILE A 110 3.68 9.47 9.55
CA ILE A 110 4.32 8.70 8.48
C ILE A 110 4.41 7.23 8.88
N ALA A 111 4.90 6.94 10.07
CA ALA A 111 5.03 5.57 10.57
C ALA A 111 3.67 4.86 10.66
N GLN A 112 2.64 5.53 11.17
CA GLN A 112 1.27 5.02 11.21
C GLN A 112 0.76 4.73 9.81
N PHE A 113 0.91 5.65 8.87
CA PHE A 113 0.49 5.48 7.49
C PHE A 113 1.16 4.28 6.83
N LEU A 114 2.50 4.21 6.87
CA LEU A 114 3.24 3.11 6.26
C LEU A 114 2.90 1.76 6.90
N SER A 115 2.69 1.72 8.22
CA SER A 115 2.22 0.53 8.91
C SER A 115 0.84 0.06 8.42
N LEU A 116 -0.10 1.00 8.20
CA LEU A 116 -1.45 0.67 7.72
C LEU A 116 -1.45 0.17 6.28
N VAL A 117 -0.77 0.89 5.37
CA VAL A 117 -0.78 0.54 3.93
C VAL A 117 0.03 -0.70 3.61
N ASN A 118 1.03 -1.04 4.43
CA ASN A 118 1.88 -2.22 4.25
C ASN A 118 1.36 -3.47 4.96
N ASN A 119 0.32 -3.35 5.78
CA ASN A 119 -0.28 -4.52 6.42
C ASN A 119 -1.23 -5.25 5.46
N PRO A 120 -0.91 -6.51 5.06
CA PRO A 120 -1.75 -7.28 4.14
C PRO A 120 -3.21 -7.45 4.61
N ALA A 121 -3.45 -7.44 5.94
CA ALA A 121 -4.79 -7.53 6.48
C ALA A 121 -5.66 -6.30 6.16
N ASN A 122 -5.05 -5.14 5.88
CA ASN A 122 -5.75 -3.91 5.53
C ASN A 122 -5.96 -3.75 4.02
N GLN A 123 -5.21 -4.49 3.20
CA GLN A 123 -5.20 -4.32 1.74
C GLN A 123 -6.38 -5.01 1.05
N PRO A 124 -6.89 -4.47 -0.05
CA PRO A 124 -6.56 -3.16 -0.64
C PRO A 124 -7.00 -1.98 0.22
N VAL A 125 -6.18 -0.90 0.23
CA VAL A 125 -6.52 0.35 0.92
C VAL A 125 -7.03 1.41 -0.05
N PHE A 126 -7.91 2.30 0.41
CA PHE A 126 -8.23 3.55 -0.27
C PHE A 126 -7.79 4.74 0.59
N VAL A 127 -6.90 5.56 0.05
CA VAL A 127 -6.31 6.72 0.75
C VAL A 127 -6.82 8.01 0.14
N HIS A 128 -7.34 8.91 0.96
CA HIS A 128 -7.87 10.16 0.47
C HIS A 128 -7.61 11.35 1.40
N CYS A 129 -7.85 12.53 0.86
CA CYS A 129 -8.06 13.78 1.57
C CYS A 129 -9.24 14.51 0.90
N GLN A 130 -9.48 15.78 1.18
CA GLN A 130 -10.59 16.50 0.59
C GLN A 130 -10.58 16.49 -0.96
N GLY A 131 -9.45 16.84 -1.59
CA GLY A 131 -9.33 16.92 -3.05
C GLY A 131 -8.55 15.77 -3.70
N GLY A 132 -7.98 14.84 -2.91
CA GLY A 132 -7.11 13.78 -3.44
C GLY A 132 -5.79 14.27 -4.03
N ARG A 133 -5.41 15.55 -3.79
CA ARG A 133 -4.28 16.22 -4.44
C ARG A 133 -3.05 16.27 -3.53
N HIS A 134 -3.11 17.07 -2.43
CA HIS A 134 -1.93 17.49 -1.66
C HIS A 134 -1.53 16.46 -0.61
N ARG A 135 -2.32 16.27 0.47
CA ARG A 135 -2.05 15.28 1.53
C ARG A 135 -1.98 13.86 0.97
N THR A 136 -2.94 13.49 0.13
CA THR A 136 -2.94 12.19 -0.58
C THR A 136 -1.73 12.06 -1.48
N GLY A 137 -1.38 13.10 -2.25
CA GLY A 137 -0.20 13.10 -3.12
C GLY A 137 1.08 12.85 -2.35
N VAL A 138 1.29 13.60 -1.26
CA VAL A 138 2.50 13.46 -0.40
C VAL A 138 2.60 12.05 0.17
N MET A 139 1.52 11.53 0.78
CA MET A 139 1.58 10.21 1.40
C MET A 139 1.71 9.08 0.37
N THR A 140 1.12 9.23 -0.83
CA THR A 140 1.35 8.31 -1.95
C THR A 140 2.79 8.37 -2.44
N ALA A 141 3.40 9.57 -2.54
CA ALA A 141 4.81 9.70 -2.91
C ALA A 141 5.73 8.99 -1.92
N LEU A 142 5.45 9.09 -0.61
CA LEU A 142 6.19 8.35 0.41
C LEU A 142 6.06 6.82 0.20
N TYR A 143 4.85 6.35 -0.06
CA TYR A 143 4.59 4.94 -0.38
C TYR A 143 5.43 4.50 -1.59
N ARG A 144 5.39 5.25 -2.70
CA ARG A 144 6.17 4.98 -3.91
C ARG A 144 7.67 4.90 -3.65
N MET A 145 8.20 5.89 -2.93
CA MET A 145 9.62 5.93 -2.61
C MET A 145 10.05 4.79 -1.68
N THR A 146 9.20 4.44 -0.71
CA THR A 146 9.53 3.41 0.29
C THR A 146 9.36 2.00 -0.25
N ASN A 147 8.28 1.73 -0.97
CA ASN A 147 7.87 0.38 -1.39
C ASN A 147 8.27 0.05 -2.83
N ASP A 148 8.13 1.03 -3.75
CA ASP A 148 8.35 0.79 -5.18
C ASP A 148 9.76 1.24 -5.62
N GLY A 149 10.56 1.82 -4.71
CA GLY A 149 11.94 2.24 -4.99
C GLY A 149 12.05 3.49 -5.86
N TRP A 150 10.97 4.25 -6.03
CA TRP A 150 10.98 5.47 -6.85
C TRP A 150 11.89 6.54 -6.24
N ASP A 151 12.48 7.38 -7.09
CA ASP A 151 13.12 8.61 -6.65
C ASP A 151 12.10 9.74 -6.43
N ALA A 152 12.59 10.87 -5.86
CA ALA A 152 11.72 12.00 -5.55
C ALA A 152 11.12 12.65 -6.79
N ASN A 153 11.84 12.69 -7.93
CA ASN A 153 11.35 13.32 -9.14
C ASN A 153 10.20 12.52 -9.75
N HIS A 154 10.36 11.20 -9.81
CA HIS A 154 9.32 10.31 -10.33
C HIS A 154 8.06 10.36 -9.45
N ALA A 155 8.22 10.30 -8.11
CA ALA A 155 7.11 10.43 -7.18
C ALA A 155 6.42 11.81 -7.26
N TYR A 156 7.19 12.88 -7.43
CA TYR A 156 6.65 14.23 -7.58
C TYR A 156 5.91 14.42 -8.91
N GLU A 157 6.38 13.81 -9.99
CA GLU A 157 5.67 13.83 -11.28
C GLU A 157 4.31 13.11 -11.19
N GLU A 158 4.21 11.97 -10.52
CA GLU A 158 2.92 11.34 -10.23
C GLU A 158 2.01 12.28 -9.42
N MET A 159 2.53 12.98 -8.40
CA MET A 159 1.75 13.97 -7.66
C MET A 159 1.16 15.05 -8.59
N ARG A 160 1.94 15.54 -9.57
CA ARG A 160 1.49 16.55 -10.54
C ARG A 160 0.37 16.02 -11.45
N GLN A 161 0.47 14.76 -11.90
CA GLN A 161 -0.58 14.09 -12.68
C GLN A 161 -1.91 14.05 -11.91
N TYR A 162 -1.84 13.99 -10.58
CA TYR A 162 -3.00 14.08 -9.68
C TYR A 162 -3.25 15.51 -9.15
N HIS A 163 -2.90 16.53 -9.94
CA HIS A 163 -3.19 17.95 -9.68
C HIS A 163 -2.58 18.50 -8.38
N PHE A 164 -1.38 18.01 -7.99
CA PHE A 164 -0.64 18.64 -6.91
C PHE A 164 -0.08 19.99 -7.36
N GLU A 165 -0.37 21.04 -6.59
CA GLU A 165 0.12 22.39 -6.81
C GLU A 165 1.24 22.69 -5.79
N GLY A 166 2.52 22.65 -6.25
CA GLY A 166 3.67 22.82 -5.36
C GLY A 166 3.91 24.28 -4.98
N PHE A 167 4.51 25.06 -5.88
CA PHE A 167 4.80 26.47 -5.69
C PHE A 167 3.91 27.33 -6.59
N PRO A 168 3.33 28.45 -6.11
CA PRO A 168 3.50 29.01 -4.76
C PRO A 168 2.57 28.40 -3.71
N ALA A 169 1.64 27.50 -4.07
CA ALA A 169 0.54 27.06 -3.20
C ALA A 169 1.00 26.21 -2.00
N HIS A 170 1.84 25.19 -2.24
CA HIS A 170 2.25 24.23 -1.21
C HIS A 170 3.76 23.95 -1.20
N PRO A 171 4.63 24.97 -1.01
CA PRO A 171 6.08 24.79 -1.07
C PRO A 171 6.61 23.87 0.04
N VAL A 172 6.01 23.91 1.24
CA VAL A 172 6.40 23.07 2.39
C VAL A 172 6.24 21.59 2.08
N LEU A 173 5.11 21.21 1.46
CA LEU A 173 4.83 19.82 1.11
C LEU A 173 5.72 19.33 -0.04
N LYS A 174 5.96 20.18 -1.05
CA LYS A 174 6.90 19.84 -2.13
C LYS A 174 8.30 19.58 -1.56
N GLN A 175 8.84 20.52 -0.81
CA GLN A 175 10.17 20.40 -0.22
C GLN A 175 10.27 19.15 0.66
N PHE A 176 9.22 18.84 1.43
CA PHE A 176 9.18 17.68 2.29
C PHE A 176 9.36 16.36 1.51
N VAL A 177 8.77 16.22 0.33
CA VAL A 177 8.91 14.99 -0.50
C VAL A 177 10.38 14.78 -0.89
N PHE A 178 11.09 15.83 -1.30
CA PHE A 178 12.51 15.75 -1.66
C PHE A 178 13.42 15.49 -0.46
N ASP A 179 13.14 16.13 0.67
CA ASP A 179 13.89 15.92 1.92
C ASP A 179 13.70 14.49 2.44
N TYR A 180 12.48 13.95 2.35
CA TYR A 180 12.18 12.59 2.74
C TYR A 180 12.98 11.58 1.91
N TYR A 181 13.00 11.77 0.58
CA TYR A 181 13.79 10.90 -0.30
C TYR A 181 15.29 10.95 0.06
N THR A 182 15.84 12.13 0.29
CA THR A 182 17.24 12.29 0.68
C THR A 182 17.57 11.51 1.95
N LYS A 183 16.72 11.59 2.99
CA LYS A 183 16.88 10.82 4.24
C LYS A 183 16.77 9.32 4.00
N LEU A 184 15.80 8.90 3.18
CA LEU A 184 15.58 7.48 2.84
C LEU A 184 16.76 6.89 2.08
N ASP A 185 17.30 7.61 1.10
CA ASP A 185 18.44 7.18 0.29
C ASP A 185 19.72 7.06 1.14
N GLN A 186 19.98 8.04 2.02
CA GLN A 186 21.09 7.98 2.97
C GLN A 186 21.00 6.74 3.87
N THR A 187 19.79 6.42 4.35
CA THR A 187 19.57 5.23 5.19
C THR A 187 19.83 3.94 4.41
N ARG A 188 19.37 3.84 3.16
CA ARG A 188 19.61 2.69 2.29
C ARG A 188 21.11 2.48 2.02
N GLN A 189 21.82 3.57 1.71
CA GLN A 189 23.27 3.51 1.48
C GLN A 189 24.03 3.10 2.75
N ALA A 190 23.60 3.55 3.93
CA ALA A 190 24.23 3.17 5.20
C ALA A 190 24.06 1.67 5.47
N ASN A 191 22.84 1.14 5.26
CA ASN A 191 22.55 -0.29 5.44
C ASN A 191 23.36 -1.16 4.46
N ASN A 192 23.40 -0.80 3.18
CA ASN A 192 24.20 -1.55 2.19
C ASN A 192 25.67 -1.63 2.56
N ARG A 193 26.28 -0.52 3.05
CA ARG A 193 27.67 -0.52 3.52
C ARG A 193 27.90 -1.38 4.76
N GLN A 194 26.91 -1.54 5.63
CA GLN A 194 26.98 -2.43 6.80
C GLN A 194 26.94 -3.90 6.35
N ASP A 195 26.05 -4.23 5.42
CA ASP A 195 25.92 -5.60 4.89
C ASP A 195 27.18 -6.04 4.15
N GLU A 196 27.79 -5.16 3.34
CA GLU A 196 29.06 -5.43 2.66
C GLU A 196 30.20 -5.72 3.64
N LYS A 197 30.28 -4.93 4.74
CA LYS A 197 31.30 -5.16 5.78
C LYS A 197 31.07 -6.47 6.53
N ALA A 198 29.82 -6.84 6.81
CA ALA A 198 29.50 -8.10 7.48
C ALA A 198 29.87 -9.32 6.61
N VAL A 199 29.61 -9.26 5.31
CA VAL A 199 30.00 -10.32 4.35
C VAL A 199 31.51 -10.40 4.19
N GLY A 200 32.23 -9.27 4.16
CA GLY A 200 33.70 -9.24 4.07
C GLY A 200 34.42 -9.76 5.30
N ALA A 201 33.83 -9.65 6.49
CA ALA A 201 34.42 -10.12 7.76
C ALA A 201 34.22 -11.62 8.01
N SER A 202 33.38 -12.29 7.22
CA SER A 202 33.10 -13.75 7.34
C SER A 202 33.90 -14.61 6.36
N LYS A 203 34.85 -14.04 5.64
CA LYS A 203 35.85 -14.73 4.79
C LYS A 203 37.21 -14.73 5.42
#